data_bfa06404e86e02948558c049f32f0907
#
_entry.id   bfa06404e86e02948558c049f32f0907
#
_cell.length_a   1.000
_cell.length_b   1.000
_cell.length_c   1.000
_cell.angle_alpha   90.00
_cell.angle_beta   90.00
_cell.angle_gamma   90.00
#
_symmetry.space_group_name_H-M   'P 1'
#
loop_
_entity.id
_entity.type
_entity.pdbx_description
1 polymer ?
#
loop_
_entity_poly.entity_id
_entity_poly.type
_entity_poly.pdbx_seq_one_letter_code
_entity_poly.pdbx_strand_id
1 'polypeptide(L)'
;MSEPSLTPAAITYQVAIADLHAHLWDVTLTLSAPAGQQEVALPAWIPGSYLVREFAKNLQGLQAWQDGTAVALTPLGKDHWRVACRAGLPLQLRYQVCAYDRSVRTAWLDATRGFFNPTSLCLRVLGQEEQAHDIELLAPENIAACALWQCATALFPIKTDARGFGRYRALSYDALADSPFELGSFWSAHFEV
;
A
#
# COMPACT_ATOMS: atom_id res chain seq x y z
N MET A 1 -17.18 18.26 -20.97
CA MET A 1 -16.69 18.50 -19.59
C MET A 1 -15.36 17.77 -19.51
N SER A 2 -14.26 18.52 -19.46
CA SER A 2 -12.91 17.92 -19.33
C SER A 2 -12.80 17.30 -17.93
N GLU A 3 -12.45 16.02 -17.85
CA GLU A 3 -12.10 15.40 -16.57
C GLU A 3 -10.97 16.21 -15.93
N PRO A 4 -11.03 16.48 -14.63
CA PRO A 4 -9.92 17.12 -13.94
C PRO A 4 -8.71 16.19 -14.09
N SER A 5 -7.67 16.65 -14.74
CA SER A 5 -6.37 15.98 -14.77
C SER A 5 -5.83 15.97 -13.35
N LEU A 6 -6.12 14.90 -12.61
CA LEU A 6 -5.59 14.70 -11.26
C LEU A 6 -4.10 14.38 -11.40
N THR A 7 -3.28 15.38 -11.14
CA THR A 7 -1.83 15.18 -11.00
C THR A 7 -1.58 14.05 -9.97
N PRO A 8 -0.69 13.11 -10.25
CA PRO A 8 -0.35 12.07 -9.27
C PRO A 8 0.03 12.70 -7.92
N ALA A 9 -0.35 12.05 -6.83
CA ALA A 9 0.07 12.46 -5.49
C ALA A 9 1.61 12.37 -5.37
N ALA A 10 2.17 13.17 -4.44
CA ALA A 10 3.61 13.13 -4.17
C ALA A 10 4.05 11.76 -3.60
N ILE A 11 3.13 11.04 -2.98
CA ILE A 11 3.33 9.71 -2.39
C ILE A 11 2.42 8.73 -3.13
N THR A 12 3.01 7.70 -3.72
CA THR A 12 2.27 6.68 -4.48
C THR A 12 2.72 5.29 -4.06
N TYR A 13 1.77 4.44 -3.70
CA TYR A 13 1.98 3.01 -3.50
C TYR A 13 1.46 2.26 -4.72
N GLN A 14 2.23 1.27 -5.17
CA GLN A 14 1.77 0.26 -6.10
C GLN A 14 1.78 -1.08 -5.38
N VAL A 15 0.65 -1.77 -5.37
CA VAL A 15 0.46 -3.05 -4.66
C VAL A 15 0.08 -4.12 -5.67
N ALA A 16 0.78 -5.24 -5.62
CA ALA A 16 0.56 -6.39 -6.49
C ALA A 16 0.61 -7.70 -5.71
N ILE A 17 -0.01 -8.74 -6.24
CA ILE A 17 0.18 -10.10 -5.74
C ILE A 17 1.53 -10.59 -6.24
N ALA A 18 2.47 -10.87 -5.33
CA ALA A 18 3.76 -11.47 -5.66
C ALA A 18 3.65 -12.99 -5.75
N ASP A 19 3.04 -13.63 -4.76
CA ASP A 19 2.85 -15.09 -4.71
C ASP A 19 1.65 -15.45 -3.82
N LEU A 20 0.64 -16.11 -4.38
CA LEU A 20 -0.55 -16.56 -3.64
C LEU A 20 -0.24 -17.66 -2.63
N HIS A 21 0.67 -18.58 -2.99
CA HIS A 21 0.98 -19.74 -2.15
C HIS A 21 1.94 -19.38 -1.01
N ALA A 22 2.83 -18.42 -1.25
CA ALA A 22 3.67 -17.84 -0.21
C ALA A 22 2.99 -16.71 0.56
N HIS A 23 1.74 -16.36 0.20
CA HIS A 23 0.96 -15.28 0.83
C HIS A 23 1.66 -13.92 0.79
N LEU A 24 2.29 -13.57 -0.35
CA LEU A 24 3.13 -12.38 -0.48
C LEU A 24 2.47 -11.31 -1.33
N TRP A 25 2.36 -10.12 -0.75
CA TRP A 25 2.14 -8.87 -1.47
C TRP A 25 3.47 -8.22 -1.83
N ASP A 26 3.57 -7.69 -3.04
CA ASP A 26 4.67 -6.85 -3.50
C ASP A 26 4.25 -5.38 -3.42
N VAL A 27 5.08 -4.55 -2.80
CA VAL A 27 4.77 -3.14 -2.60
C VAL A 27 5.91 -2.28 -3.11
N THR A 28 5.57 -1.33 -3.95
CA THR A 28 6.47 -0.26 -4.38
C THR A 28 5.95 1.07 -3.89
N LEU A 29 6.69 1.74 -3.02
CA LEU A 29 6.43 3.11 -2.58
C LEU A 29 7.30 4.07 -3.41
N THR A 30 6.70 5.08 -4.01
CA THR A 30 7.39 6.14 -4.73
C THR A 30 7.09 7.49 -4.10
N LEU A 31 8.14 8.23 -3.79
CA LEU A 31 8.10 9.60 -3.28
C LEU A 31 8.64 10.53 -4.36
N SER A 32 7.86 11.48 -4.85
CA SER A 32 8.31 12.45 -5.87
C SER A 32 9.24 13.50 -5.29
N ALA A 33 9.07 13.85 -4.01
CA ALA A 33 9.83 14.87 -3.31
C ALA A 33 10.20 14.43 -1.88
N PRO A 34 11.14 13.48 -1.73
CA PRO A 34 11.61 13.09 -0.41
C PRO A 34 12.38 14.22 0.27
N ALA A 35 12.38 14.22 1.60
CA ALA A 35 13.35 14.99 2.38
C ALA A 35 14.76 14.38 2.21
N GLY A 36 15.80 15.18 2.42
CA GLY A 36 17.15 14.62 2.58
C GLY A 36 17.18 13.72 3.83
N GLN A 37 17.61 12.46 3.70
CA GLN A 37 17.49 11.46 4.76
C GLN A 37 16.02 11.20 5.16
N GLN A 38 15.20 10.78 4.20
CA GLN A 38 13.81 10.49 4.43
C GLN A 38 13.63 9.35 5.43
N GLU A 39 12.79 9.55 6.43
CA GLU A 39 12.38 8.49 7.34
C GLU A 39 11.04 7.88 6.91
N VAL A 40 10.94 6.54 7.05
CA VAL A 40 9.73 5.78 6.80
C VAL A 40 9.51 4.78 7.92
N ALA A 41 8.26 4.50 8.25
CA ALA A 41 7.91 3.56 9.30
C ALA A 41 6.67 2.75 8.91
N LEU A 42 6.58 1.49 9.36
CA LEU A 42 5.34 0.75 9.32
C LEU A 42 4.67 0.88 10.70
N PRO A 43 3.38 1.31 10.78
CA PRO A 43 2.72 1.45 12.07
C PRO A 43 2.72 0.14 12.86
N ALA A 44 2.88 0.24 14.17
CA ALA A 44 2.74 -0.91 15.08
C ALA A 44 1.34 -1.00 15.70
N TRP A 45 0.50 0.00 15.47
CA TRP A 45 -0.83 0.11 16.07
C TRP A 45 -1.80 0.81 15.11
N ILE A 46 -3.08 0.51 15.23
CA ILE A 46 -4.18 1.16 14.50
C ILE A 46 -5.25 1.64 15.48
N PRO A 47 -5.98 2.72 15.19
CA PRO A 47 -7.11 3.19 15.97
C PRO A 47 -8.13 2.08 16.23
N GLY A 48 -8.68 2.01 17.45
CA GLY A 48 -9.63 0.98 17.83
C GLY A 48 -9.03 -0.41 18.14
N SER A 49 -7.71 -0.57 18.13
CA SER A 49 -7.04 -1.81 18.58
C SER A 49 -6.51 -1.67 20.00
N TYR A 50 -6.77 -2.67 20.83
CA TYR A 50 -6.18 -2.77 22.17
C TYR A 50 -4.79 -3.43 22.17
N LEU A 51 -4.30 -3.85 21.01
CA LEU A 51 -3.05 -4.60 20.87
C LEU A 51 -2.07 -3.86 19.96
N VAL A 52 -0.82 -3.80 20.36
CA VAL A 52 0.32 -3.53 19.48
C VAL A 52 0.51 -4.73 18.56
N ARG A 53 0.56 -4.51 17.24
CA ARG A 53 0.51 -5.61 16.26
C ARG A 53 1.83 -5.91 15.58
N GLU A 54 2.82 -5.03 15.69
CA GLU A 54 4.16 -5.20 15.11
C GLU A 54 4.10 -5.67 13.64
N PHE A 55 3.38 -4.95 12.77
CA PHE A 55 3.19 -5.31 11.36
C PHE A 55 4.50 -5.50 10.62
N ALA A 56 5.54 -4.77 10.99
CA ALA A 56 6.87 -4.83 10.39
C ALA A 56 7.53 -6.21 10.45
N LYS A 57 7.09 -7.10 11.35
CA LYS A 57 7.57 -8.50 11.38
C LYS A 57 7.28 -9.28 10.10
N ASN A 58 6.26 -8.85 9.35
CA ASN A 58 5.82 -9.48 8.11
C ASN A 58 6.47 -8.83 6.87
N LEU A 59 7.17 -7.70 7.02
CA LEU A 59 7.86 -7.00 5.95
C LEU A 59 9.23 -7.63 5.71
N GLN A 60 9.53 -7.88 4.43
CA GLN A 60 10.80 -8.48 4.02
C GLN A 60 11.36 -7.81 2.77
N GLY A 61 12.68 -7.90 2.58
CA GLY A 61 13.37 -7.46 1.38
C GLY A 61 13.32 -5.96 1.12
N LEU A 62 13.16 -5.11 2.17
CA LEU A 62 13.11 -3.66 2.00
C LEU A 62 14.41 -3.14 1.40
N GLN A 63 14.28 -2.47 0.27
CA GLN A 63 15.35 -1.85 -0.48
C GLN A 63 14.91 -0.48 -0.99
N ALA A 64 15.87 0.41 -1.24
CA ALA A 64 15.60 1.75 -1.74
C ALA A 64 16.49 2.11 -2.93
N TRP A 65 15.93 2.85 -3.88
CA TRP A 65 16.62 3.35 -5.08
C TRP A 65 16.30 4.80 -5.33
N GLN A 66 17.29 5.49 -5.84
CA GLN A 66 17.15 6.84 -6.32
C GLN A 66 17.95 6.97 -7.62
N ASP A 67 17.31 7.47 -8.68
CA ASP A 67 17.95 7.61 -10.01
C ASP A 67 18.60 6.30 -10.49
N GLY A 68 17.88 5.17 -10.34
CA GLY A 68 18.34 3.84 -10.72
C GLY A 68 19.48 3.25 -9.85
N THR A 69 19.96 3.99 -8.86
CA THR A 69 21.04 3.57 -7.95
C THR A 69 20.48 3.18 -6.59
N ALA A 70 20.93 2.05 -6.04
CA ALA A 70 20.58 1.65 -4.69
C ALA A 70 21.11 2.65 -3.66
N VAL A 71 20.27 3.03 -2.70
CA VAL A 71 20.63 3.93 -1.61
C VAL A 71 20.54 3.24 -0.27
N ALA A 72 21.39 3.66 0.68
CA ALA A 72 21.50 3.00 1.97
C ALA A 72 20.24 3.21 2.82
N LEU A 73 19.78 2.12 3.43
CA LEU A 73 18.74 2.05 4.44
C LEU A 73 19.38 1.76 5.80
N THR A 74 19.09 2.60 6.79
CA THR A 74 19.53 2.42 8.16
C THR A 74 18.32 2.13 9.04
N PRO A 75 18.21 0.93 9.65
CA PRO A 75 17.15 0.67 10.62
C PRO A 75 17.37 1.52 11.87
N LEU A 76 16.33 2.24 12.29
CA LEU A 76 16.30 3.04 13.52
C LEU A 76 15.54 2.34 14.64
N GLY A 77 14.75 1.34 14.29
CA GLY A 77 13.94 0.53 15.18
C GLY A 77 13.46 -0.74 14.49
N LYS A 78 12.51 -1.41 15.09
CA LYS A 78 11.92 -2.65 14.53
C LYS A 78 11.09 -2.38 13.29
N ASP A 79 10.49 -1.19 13.21
CA ASP A 79 9.47 -0.77 12.25
C ASP A 79 9.79 0.58 11.60
N HIS A 80 11.01 1.09 11.77
CA HIS A 80 11.41 2.43 11.40
C HIS A 80 12.78 2.43 10.71
N TRP A 81 12.89 3.09 9.55
CA TRP A 81 14.11 3.16 8.73
C TRP A 81 14.37 4.57 8.25
N ARG A 82 15.65 4.91 8.11
CA ARG A 82 16.13 6.12 7.46
C ARG A 82 16.78 5.78 6.13
N VAL A 83 16.39 6.51 5.09
CA VAL A 83 16.92 6.36 3.73
C VAL A 83 17.90 7.49 3.47
N ALA A 84 19.15 7.19 3.13
CA ALA A 84 20.17 8.16 2.78
C ALA A 84 19.96 8.67 1.34
N CYS A 85 18.92 9.46 1.11
CA CYS A 85 18.53 9.99 -0.20
C CYS A 85 18.83 11.49 -0.33
N ARG A 86 18.82 11.98 -1.58
CA ARG A 86 18.90 13.41 -1.91
C ARG A 86 17.49 14.00 -1.94
N ALA A 87 17.31 15.17 -1.32
CA ALA A 87 16.05 15.89 -1.35
C ALA A 87 15.60 16.25 -2.78
N GLY A 88 14.31 16.20 -3.03
CA GLY A 88 13.69 16.66 -4.28
C GLY A 88 13.91 15.77 -5.50
N LEU A 89 14.65 14.66 -5.39
CA LEU A 89 14.75 13.66 -6.43
C LEU A 89 13.87 12.47 -6.09
N PRO A 90 13.12 11.90 -7.04
CA PRO A 90 12.25 10.76 -6.77
C PRO A 90 12.98 9.62 -6.07
N LEU A 91 12.36 9.09 -5.01
CA LEU A 91 12.85 7.96 -4.24
C LEU A 91 11.87 6.82 -4.38
N GLN A 92 12.37 5.61 -4.61
CA GLN A 92 11.56 4.40 -4.68
C GLN A 92 12.00 3.40 -3.62
N LEU A 93 11.04 2.86 -2.86
CA LEU A 93 11.25 1.75 -1.94
C LEU A 93 10.45 0.54 -2.43
N ARG A 94 11.06 -0.64 -2.38
CA ARG A 94 10.40 -1.91 -2.73
C ARG A 94 10.56 -2.90 -1.59
N TYR A 95 9.49 -3.63 -1.32
CA TYR A 95 9.46 -4.64 -0.26
C TYR A 95 8.30 -5.59 -0.49
N GLN A 96 8.33 -6.70 0.22
CA GLN A 96 7.23 -7.65 0.26
C GLN A 96 6.65 -7.74 1.67
N VAL A 97 5.36 -8.10 1.74
CA VAL A 97 4.68 -8.32 3.02
C VAL A 97 3.99 -9.67 3.00
N CYS A 98 4.32 -10.50 3.99
CA CYS A 98 3.64 -11.77 4.22
C CYS A 98 2.26 -11.52 4.84
N ALA A 99 1.22 -12.04 4.21
CA ALA A 99 -0.19 -11.79 4.54
C ALA A 99 -0.91 -13.09 4.90
N TYR A 100 -0.67 -13.59 6.10
CA TYR A 100 -1.25 -14.84 6.59
C TYR A 100 -1.91 -14.67 7.98
N ASP A 101 -2.66 -13.58 8.14
CA ASP A 101 -3.43 -13.31 9.36
C ASP A 101 -4.86 -12.86 8.98
N ARG A 102 -5.87 -13.66 9.35
CA ARG A 102 -7.29 -13.44 9.01
C ARG A 102 -7.94 -12.29 9.77
N SER A 103 -7.23 -11.61 10.67
CA SER A 103 -7.76 -10.44 11.35
C SER A 103 -8.08 -9.33 10.37
N VAL A 104 -9.22 -8.68 10.50
CA VAL A 104 -9.60 -7.47 9.75
C VAL A 104 -8.67 -6.27 10.00
N ARG A 105 -7.68 -6.41 10.87
CA ARG A 105 -6.69 -5.37 11.21
C ARG A 105 -5.31 -5.64 10.63
N THR A 106 -5.16 -6.67 9.80
CA THR A 106 -3.88 -7.13 9.27
C THR A 106 -3.95 -7.32 7.76
N ALA A 107 -3.37 -8.40 7.24
CA ALA A 107 -3.45 -8.77 5.85
C ALA A 107 -3.59 -10.28 5.68
N TRP A 108 -4.35 -10.67 4.66
CA TRP A 108 -4.57 -12.03 4.23
C TRP A 108 -4.44 -12.14 2.71
N LEU A 109 -3.81 -13.20 2.23
CA LEU A 109 -3.75 -13.51 0.80
C LEU A 109 -3.70 -15.03 0.60
N ASP A 110 -4.64 -15.58 -0.16
CA ASP A 110 -4.62 -16.93 -0.67
C ASP A 110 -5.32 -17.02 -2.04
N ALA A 111 -5.51 -18.21 -2.58
CA ALA A 111 -6.16 -18.39 -3.87
C ALA A 111 -7.67 -18.04 -3.90
N THR A 112 -8.28 -17.77 -2.76
CA THR A 112 -9.71 -17.49 -2.62
C THR A 112 -10.02 -16.05 -2.25
N ARG A 113 -9.07 -15.37 -1.58
CA ARG A 113 -9.29 -14.03 -1.02
C ARG A 113 -7.98 -13.27 -0.87
N GLY A 114 -8.01 -11.99 -1.18
CA GLY A 114 -7.01 -11.01 -0.77
C GLY A 114 -7.64 -9.97 0.14
N PHE A 115 -6.97 -9.62 1.22
CA PHE A 115 -7.37 -8.56 2.13
C PHE A 115 -6.14 -7.87 2.70
N PHE A 116 -6.19 -6.57 2.81
CA PHE A 116 -5.21 -5.85 3.63
C PHE A 116 -5.78 -4.56 4.20
N ASN A 117 -5.38 -4.27 5.42
CA ASN A 117 -5.46 -2.94 5.96
C ASN A 117 -4.16 -2.21 5.58
N PRO A 118 -4.20 -1.01 4.98
CA PRO A 118 -2.99 -0.31 4.54
C PRO A 118 -1.93 -0.10 5.63
N THR A 119 -2.30 -0.04 6.90
CA THR A 119 -1.35 -0.01 8.02
C THR A 119 -0.42 -1.23 8.07
N SER A 120 -0.83 -2.36 7.49
CA SER A 120 -0.03 -3.58 7.46
C SER A 120 0.88 -3.68 6.23
N LEU A 121 0.64 -2.86 5.19
CA LEU A 121 1.39 -2.89 3.94
C LEU A 121 2.11 -1.56 3.62
N CYS A 122 1.46 -0.43 3.85
CA CYS A 122 1.91 0.87 3.37
C CYS A 122 2.83 1.56 4.39
N LEU A 123 4.09 1.72 4.07
CA LEU A 123 5.03 2.48 4.89
C LEU A 123 4.56 3.94 5.03
N ARG A 124 4.45 4.45 6.24
CA ARG A 124 4.21 5.85 6.53
C ARG A 124 5.46 6.66 6.22
N VAL A 125 5.30 7.73 5.48
CA VAL A 125 6.38 8.67 5.13
C VAL A 125 6.40 9.77 6.18
N LEU A 126 7.39 9.76 7.06
CA LEU A 126 7.44 10.68 8.19
C LEU A 126 7.65 12.12 7.71
N GLY A 127 6.81 13.01 8.26
CA GLY A 127 6.79 14.43 7.90
C GLY A 127 5.98 14.75 6.64
N GLN A 128 5.32 13.75 6.02
CA GLN A 128 4.48 13.94 4.85
C GLN A 128 3.08 13.27 5.00
N GLU A 129 2.68 12.95 6.21
CA GLU A 129 1.45 12.21 6.51
C GLU A 129 0.18 12.94 6.06
N GLU A 130 0.19 14.26 6.12
CA GLU A 130 -0.94 15.13 5.75
C GLU A 130 -1.08 15.35 4.23
N GLN A 131 -0.14 14.86 3.45
CA GLN A 131 -0.24 14.94 2.00
C GLN A 131 -1.20 13.89 1.44
N ALA A 132 -1.67 14.11 0.21
CA ALA A 132 -2.44 13.08 -0.48
C ALA A 132 -1.56 11.88 -0.83
N HIS A 133 -2.13 10.69 -0.68
CA HIS A 133 -1.52 9.41 -1.00
C HIS A 133 -2.33 8.74 -2.11
N ASP A 134 -1.68 8.34 -3.18
CA ASP A 134 -2.27 7.47 -4.19
C ASP A 134 -1.89 6.02 -3.91
N ILE A 135 -2.83 5.11 -4.08
CA ILE A 135 -2.57 3.68 -4.05
C ILE A 135 -3.11 3.05 -5.34
N GLU A 136 -2.24 2.35 -6.06
CA GLU A 136 -2.58 1.63 -7.28
C GLU A 136 -2.52 0.13 -6.99
N LEU A 137 -3.67 -0.52 -7.10
CA LEU A 137 -3.77 -1.97 -6.99
C LEU A 137 -3.71 -2.58 -8.39
N LEU A 138 -2.66 -3.34 -8.67
CA LEU A 138 -2.48 -3.99 -9.96
C LEU A 138 -3.40 -5.19 -10.11
N ALA A 139 -4.08 -5.27 -11.25
CA ALA A 139 -4.93 -6.42 -11.56
C ALA A 139 -4.07 -7.69 -11.70
N PRO A 140 -4.48 -8.83 -11.09
CA PRO A 140 -3.73 -10.09 -11.15
C PRO A 140 -3.99 -10.84 -12.47
N GLU A 141 -3.63 -10.25 -13.60
CA GLU A 141 -4.01 -10.72 -14.94
C GLU A 141 -3.45 -12.11 -15.30
N ASN A 142 -2.28 -12.46 -14.75
CA ASN A 142 -1.60 -13.72 -15.06
C ASN A 142 -1.80 -14.80 -13.99
N ILE A 143 -2.74 -14.61 -13.07
CA ILE A 143 -3.03 -15.54 -11.97
C ILE A 143 -4.42 -16.14 -12.18
N ALA A 144 -4.49 -17.33 -12.72
CA ALA A 144 -5.77 -18.00 -13.08
C ALA A 144 -6.77 -18.08 -11.91
N ALA A 145 -6.30 -18.30 -10.69
CA ALA A 145 -7.14 -18.32 -9.48
C ALA A 145 -7.83 -16.96 -9.21
N CYS A 146 -7.27 -15.85 -9.69
CA CYS A 146 -7.78 -14.50 -9.48
C CYS A 146 -8.57 -13.94 -10.68
N ALA A 147 -8.86 -14.73 -11.70
CA ALA A 147 -9.48 -14.27 -12.95
C ALA A 147 -10.83 -13.55 -12.74
N LEU A 148 -11.60 -13.99 -11.74
CA LEU A 148 -12.92 -13.41 -11.39
C LEU A 148 -12.86 -12.47 -10.17
N TRP A 149 -11.69 -12.14 -9.68
CA TRP A 149 -11.55 -11.27 -8.54
C TRP A 149 -11.97 -9.83 -8.87
N GLN A 150 -12.61 -9.24 -7.91
CA GLN A 150 -12.96 -7.83 -7.85
C GLN A 150 -12.22 -7.19 -6.67
N CYS A 151 -12.14 -5.87 -6.67
CA CYS A 151 -11.60 -5.09 -5.57
C CYS A 151 -12.67 -4.15 -5.01
N ALA A 152 -12.75 -4.06 -3.69
CA ALA A 152 -13.58 -3.09 -2.99
C ALA A 152 -12.76 -2.37 -1.92
N THR A 153 -12.97 -1.06 -1.82
CA THR A 153 -12.40 -0.17 -0.79
C THR A 153 -13.28 1.05 -0.63
N ALA A 154 -13.15 1.76 0.50
CA ALA A 154 -13.84 3.03 0.73
C ALA A 154 -13.14 4.25 0.11
N LEU A 155 -11.93 4.08 -0.45
CA LEU A 155 -11.17 5.17 -1.05
C LEU A 155 -11.83 5.68 -2.34
N PHE A 156 -11.59 6.96 -2.63
CA PHE A 156 -12.06 7.60 -3.86
C PHE A 156 -11.31 7.04 -5.07
N PRO A 157 -12.01 6.44 -6.06
CA PRO A 157 -11.38 5.95 -7.27
C PRO A 157 -10.95 7.11 -8.18
N ILE A 158 -9.69 7.10 -8.64
CA ILE A 158 -9.18 8.02 -9.65
C ILE A 158 -9.34 7.42 -11.04
N LYS A 159 -8.90 6.17 -11.18
CA LYS A 159 -8.96 5.40 -12.42
C LYS A 159 -8.92 3.91 -12.10
N THR A 160 -10.04 3.23 -12.32
CA THR A 160 -10.17 1.79 -12.06
C THR A 160 -10.77 1.09 -13.27
N ASP A 161 -10.49 -0.21 -13.38
CA ASP A 161 -11.21 -1.09 -14.32
C ASP A 161 -12.61 -1.45 -13.79
N ALA A 162 -13.38 -2.21 -14.55
CA ALA A 162 -14.73 -2.64 -14.18
C ALA A 162 -14.75 -3.59 -12.95
N ARG A 163 -13.61 -4.16 -12.58
CA ARG A 163 -13.45 -5.03 -11.42
C ARG A 163 -12.97 -4.26 -10.18
N GLY A 164 -12.69 -2.96 -10.31
CA GLY A 164 -12.20 -2.12 -9.22
C GLY A 164 -10.66 -2.12 -9.06
N PHE A 165 -9.90 -2.75 -9.96
CA PHE A 165 -8.44 -2.63 -9.93
C PHE A 165 -8.00 -1.30 -10.56
N GLY A 166 -6.96 -0.69 -10.00
CA GLY A 166 -6.42 0.58 -10.47
C GLY A 166 -6.08 1.54 -9.33
N ARG A 167 -6.22 2.84 -9.59
CA ARG A 167 -5.72 3.89 -8.71
C ARG A 167 -6.83 4.52 -7.89
N TYR A 168 -6.55 4.69 -6.61
CA TYR A 168 -7.37 5.34 -5.60
C TYR A 168 -6.59 6.45 -4.90
N ARG A 169 -7.28 7.40 -4.27
CA ARG A 169 -6.68 8.51 -3.51
C ARG A 169 -7.22 8.57 -2.10
N ALA A 170 -6.30 8.68 -1.14
CA ALA A 170 -6.54 9.13 0.22
C ALA A 170 -6.02 10.55 0.39
N LEU A 171 -6.70 11.39 1.19
CA LEU A 171 -6.30 12.78 1.42
C LEU A 171 -5.17 12.92 2.43
N SER A 172 -4.91 11.89 3.22
CA SER A 172 -3.83 11.79 4.22
C SER A 172 -3.45 10.32 4.41
N TYR A 173 -2.35 10.08 5.16
CA TYR A 173 -2.00 8.73 5.58
C TYR A 173 -3.06 8.09 6.48
N ASP A 174 -3.68 8.86 7.37
CA ASP A 174 -4.75 8.37 8.25
C ASP A 174 -5.98 7.94 7.46
N ALA A 175 -6.38 8.71 6.44
CA ALA A 175 -7.45 8.33 5.53
C ALA A 175 -7.12 7.05 4.73
N LEU A 176 -5.84 6.86 4.34
CA LEU A 176 -5.38 5.62 3.73
C LEU A 176 -5.47 4.46 4.72
N ALA A 177 -4.97 4.66 5.94
CA ALA A 177 -4.93 3.66 7.01
C ALA A 177 -6.33 3.14 7.41
N ASP A 178 -7.35 3.99 7.34
CA ASP A 178 -8.74 3.64 7.67
C ASP A 178 -9.53 3.02 6.50
N SER A 179 -8.88 2.78 5.36
CA SER A 179 -9.54 2.30 4.15
C SER A 179 -9.00 0.93 3.73
N PRO A 180 -9.49 -0.17 4.29
CA PRO A 180 -9.06 -1.51 3.91
C PRO A 180 -9.43 -1.83 2.47
N PHE A 181 -8.71 -2.80 1.90
CA PHE A 181 -8.97 -3.38 0.60
C PHE A 181 -9.43 -4.82 0.75
N GLU A 182 -10.52 -5.16 0.08
CA GLU A 182 -11.03 -6.52 -0.05
C GLU A 182 -10.92 -6.94 -1.51
N LEU A 183 -10.37 -8.13 -1.77
CA LEU A 183 -10.23 -8.72 -3.09
C LEU A 183 -10.78 -10.15 -3.09
N GLY A 184 -11.48 -10.50 -4.15
CA GLY A 184 -12.01 -11.85 -4.30
C GLY A 184 -13.24 -11.88 -5.21
N SER A 185 -13.86 -13.04 -5.30
CA SER A 185 -15.17 -13.20 -5.93
C SER A 185 -16.24 -12.98 -4.87
N PHE A 186 -16.82 -11.78 -4.81
CA PHE A 186 -17.87 -11.44 -3.85
C PHE A 186 -19.13 -10.92 -4.56
N TRP A 187 -20.24 -11.07 -3.90
CA TRP A 187 -21.51 -10.50 -4.36
C TRP A 187 -21.59 -9.03 -3.93
N SER A 188 -22.06 -8.16 -4.81
CA SER A 188 -22.30 -6.74 -4.52
C SER A 188 -23.72 -6.34 -4.90
N ALA A 189 -24.29 -5.41 -4.14
CA ALA A 189 -25.58 -4.79 -4.43
C ALA A 189 -25.53 -3.29 -4.18
N HIS A 190 -26.28 -2.53 -4.96
CA HIS A 190 -26.52 -1.13 -4.74
C HIS A 190 -27.93 -0.93 -4.20
N PHE A 191 -28.07 -0.03 -3.24
CA PHE A 191 -29.37 0.42 -2.75
C PHE A 191 -29.32 1.94 -2.59
N GLU A 192 -30.43 2.56 -2.89
CA GLU A 192 -30.64 4.00 -2.66
C GLU A 192 -31.14 4.21 -1.22
N VAL A 193 -30.65 5.24 -0.55
CA VAL A 193 -31.03 5.64 0.82
C VAL A 193 -31.82 6.92 0.76
#